data_0c80580e717974af588761356495ac73
#
_entry.id   0c80580e717974af588761356495ac73
#
_cell.length_a   1.000
_cell.length_b   1.000
_cell.length_c   1.000
_cell.angle_alpha   90.00
_cell.angle_beta   90.00
_cell.angle_gamma   90.00
#
_symmetry.space_group_name_H-M   'P 1'
#
loop_
_entity.id
_entity.type
_entity.pdbx_description
1 polymer ?
#
loop_
_entity_poly.entity_id
_entity_poly.type
_entity_poly.pdbx_seq_one_letter_code
_entity_poly.pdbx_strand_id
1 'polypeptide(L)'
;MIRHIYKIMIALVCCLLAIPTEAQTKAEKNGWRLGMQSYSFHLFPLTEALDKTQELGLKYIEIYPGHKLGGKWGDKVFDFNLDAQTQKEIKELATSKGIKIVGTGVYVAEKSSDWEKMFKFAKAMDLEFITCEPALSDWDLVEKLSKQYNIKISVHNHPQPSDYWKPENLLKAISGRSQSLGSCSD
;
A
#
# COMPACT_ATOMS: atom_id res chain seq x y z
N MET A 1 -18.63 -53.24 -2.09
CA MET A 1 -17.79 -52.39 -1.23
C MET A 1 -16.80 -51.54 -2.04
N ILE A 2 -15.94 -52.11 -2.86
CA ILE A 2 -14.92 -51.39 -3.68
C ILE A 2 -15.54 -50.31 -4.59
N ARG A 3 -16.66 -50.57 -5.30
CA ARG A 3 -17.34 -49.59 -6.17
C ARG A 3 -17.88 -48.34 -5.42
N HIS A 4 -18.19 -48.44 -4.13
CA HIS A 4 -18.64 -47.31 -3.33
C HIS A 4 -17.45 -46.45 -2.87
N ILE A 5 -16.31 -47.06 -2.58
CA ILE A 5 -15.08 -46.35 -2.21
C ILE A 5 -14.58 -45.50 -3.38
N TYR A 6 -14.60 -46.02 -4.63
CA TYR A 6 -14.22 -45.25 -5.81
C TYR A 6 -15.14 -44.05 -6.06
N LYS A 7 -16.46 -44.19 -5.84
CA LYS A 7 -17.40 -43.06 -5.98
C LYS A 7 -17.17 -41.97 -4.92
N ILE A 8 -16.85 -42.34 -3.69
CA ILE A 8 -16.54 -41.40 -2.60
C ILE A 8 -15.20 -40.72 -2.89
N MET A 9 -14.18 -41.43 -3.33
CA MET A 9 -12.89 -40.85 -3.72
C MET A 9 -13.02 -39.86 -4.88
N ILE A 10 -13.80 -40.19 -5.93
CA ILE A 10 -14.03 -39.25 -7.07
C ILE A 10 -14.79 -38.03 -6.60
N ALA A 11 -15.80 -38.16 -5.74
CA ALA A 11 -16.52 -37.02 -5.18
C ALA A 11 -15.61 -36.13 -4.32
N LEU A 12 -14.71 -36.69 -3.50
CA LEU A 12 -13.73 -35.92 -2.70
C LEU A 12 -12.72 -35.19 -3.60
N VAL A 13 -12.23 -35.84 -4.66
CA VAL A 13 -11.29 -35.22 -5.61
C VAL A 13 -11.98 -34.08 -6.39
N CYS A 14 -13.23 -34.25 -6.79
CA CYS A 14 -14.00 -33.15 -7.42
C CYS A 14 -14.26 -31.98 -6.47
N CYS A 15 -14.50 -32.23 -5.18
CA CYS A 15 -14.64 -31.17 -4.19
C CYS A 15 -13.33 -30.42 -3.91
N LEU A 16 -12.18 -31.12 -3.97
CA LEU A 16 -10.87 -30.50 -3.82
C LEU A 16 -10.42 -29.64 -5.02
N LEU A 17 -11.01 -29.87 -6.20
CA LEU A 17 -10.74 -29.08 -7.41
C LEU A 17 -11.66 -27.85 -7.56
N ALA A 18 -12.67 -27.71 -6.72
CA ALA A 18 -13.55 -26.52 -6.66
C ALA A 18 -12.98 -25.47 -5.72
N ILE A 19 -11.67 -25.18 -5.79
CA ILE A 19 -11.14 -23.94 -5.23
C ILE A 19 -11.73 -22.84 -6.13
N PRO A 20 -12.53 -21.89 -5.58
CA PRO A 20 -12.98 -20.77 -6.38
C PRO A 20 -11.73 -20.02 -6.83
N THR A 21 -11.35 -20.21 -8.09
CA THR A 21 -10.42 -19.28 -8.74
C THR A 21 -11.20 -17.98 -8.84
N GLU A 22 -10.91 -17.03 -7.94
CA GLU A 22 -11.44 -15.69 -8.09
C GLU A 22 -11.13 -15.23 -9.51
N ALA A 23 -12.19 -15.02 -10.28
CA ALA A 23 -12.02 -14.58 -11.66
C ALA A 23 -11.34 -13.21 -11.65
N GLN A 24 -10.19 -13.10 -12.30
CA GLN A 24 -9.51 -11.82 -12.47
C GLN A 24 -10.48 -10.77 -12.98
N THR A 25 -10.51 -9.61 -12.34
CA THR A 25 -11.28 -8.46 -12.81
C THR A 25 -10.74 -7.99 -14.17
N LYS A 26 -11.55 -7.23 -14.91
CA LYS A 26 -11.11 -6.64 -16.17
C LYS A 26 -9.88 -5.73 -15.97
N ALA A 27 -9.79 -5.04 -14.84
CA ALA A 27 -8.64 -4.21 -14.48
C ALA A 27 -7.36 -5.05 -14.30
N GLU A 28 -7.44 -6.15 -13.56
CA GLU A 28 -6.30 -7.06 -13.36
C GLU A 28 -5.86 -7.72 -14.67
N LYS A 29 -6.79 -8.10 -15.55
CA LYS A 29 -6.46 -8.61 -16.89
C LYS A 29 -5.69 -7.60 -17.75
N ASN A 30 -5.92 -6.32 -17.53
CA ASN A 30 -5.20 -5.22 -18.17
C ASN A 30 -3.89 -4.84 -17.44
N GLY A 31 -3.49 -5.60 -16.40
CA GLY A 31 -2.29 -5.34 -15.61
C GLY A 31 -2.48 -4.27 -14.52
N TRP A 32 -3.69 -3.81 -14.28
CA TRP A 32 -3.99 -2.84 -13.21
C TRP A 32 -4.31 -3.57 -11.91
N ARG A 33 -4.02 -2.92 -10.80
CA ARG A 33 -4.38 -3.41 -9.46
C ARG A 33 -5.37 -2.46 -8.83
N LEU A 34 -6.52 -2.97 -8.44
CA LEU A 34 -7.48 -2.24 -7.63
C LEU A 34 -7.05 -2.33 -6.17
N GLY A 35 -6.94 -1.20 -5.52
CA GLY A 35 -6.56 -1.10 -4.13
C GLY A 35 -7.40 -0.08 -3.38
N MET A 36 -7.34 -0.15 -2.06
CA MET A 36 -7.97 0.79 -1.15
C MET A 36 -6.93 1.80 -0.65
N GLN A 37 -7.24 3.10 -0.69
CA GLN A 37 -6.54 4.07 0.13
C GLN A 37 -7.22 4.11 1.50
N SER A 38 -6.48 3.81 2.55
CA SER A 38 -7.05 3.63 3.90
C SER A 38 -7.69 4.89 4.48
N TYR A 39 -7.39 6.06 3.92
CA TYR A 39 -8.05 7.30 4.31
C TYR A 39 -9.55 7.30 4.02
N SER A 40 -10.02 6.50 3.06
CA SER A 40 -11.46 6.27 2.84
C SER A 40 -12.16 5.72 4.08
N PHE A 41 -11.41 5.11 4.98
CA PHE A 41 -11.87 4.57 6.26
C PHE A 41 -11.25 5.28 7.47
N HIS A 42 -10.85 6.56 7.35
CA HIS A 42 -10.14 7.31 8.39
C HIS A 42 -10.89 7.44 9.73
N LEU A 43 -12.20 7.23 9.73
CA LEU A 43 -13.03 7.21 10.95
C LEU A 43 -12.95 5.87 11.72
N PHE A 44 -12.34 4.86 11.14
CA PHE A 44 -12.15 3.53 11.72
C PHE A 44 -10.67 3.27 11.98
N PRO A 45 -10.30 2.43 12.93
CA PRO A 45 -8.92 1.99 13.07
C PRO A 45 -8.49 1.10 11.89
N LEU A 46 -7.17 0.98 11.68
CA LEU A 46 -6.59 0.20 10.57
C LEU A 46 -7.05 -1.26 10.57
N THR A 47 -7.22 -1.87 11.75
CA THR A 47 -7.74 -3.24 11.86
C THR A 47 -9.10 -3.38 11.19
N GLU A 48 -10.01 -2.44 11.41
CA GLU A 48 -11.33 -2.43 10.78
C GLU A 48 -11.26 -2.00 9.30
N ALA A 49 -10.35 -1.09 8.94
CA ALA A 49 -10.13 -0.71 7.55
C ALA A 49 -9.66 -1.91 6.71
N LEU A 50 -8.83 -2.80 7.30
CA LEU A 50 -8.44 -4.05 6.65
C LEU A 50 -9.62 -5.01 6.50
N ASP A 51 -10.51 -5.13 7.50
CA ASP A 51 -11.73 -5.94 7.39
C ASP A 51 -12.62 -5.45 6.24
N LYS A 52 -12.86 -4.13 6.19
CA LYS A 52 -13.65 -3.51 5.12
C LYS A 52 -13.02 -3.68 3.74
N THR A 53 -11.70 -3.59 3.66
CA THR A 53 -10.95 -3.84 2.41
C THR A 53 -11.14 -5.29 1.93
N GLN A 54 -11.10 -6.25 2.86
CA GLN A 54 -11.36 -7.67 2.59
C GLN A 54 -12.81 -7.90 2.14
N GLU A 55 -13.79 -7.32 2.85
CA GLU A 55 -15.22 -7.42 2.52
C GLU A 55 -15.53 -6.90 1.11
N LEU A 56 -14.79 -5.88 0.64
CA LEU A 56 -14.87 -5.36 -0.73
C LEU A 56 -14.16 -6.23 -1.77
N GLY A 57 -13.52 -7.33 -1.37
CA GLY A 57 -12.77 -8.21 -2.26
C GLY A 57 -11.47 -7.60 -2.79
N LEU A 58 -10.98 -6.51 -2.19
CA LEU A 58 -9.75 -5.84 -2.62
C LEU A 58 -8.53 -6.52 -1.99
N LYS A 59 -7.47 -6.66 -2.80
CA LYS A 59 -6.23 -7.36 -2.42
C LYS A 59 -5.06 -6.42 -2.11
N TYR A 60 -5.24 -5.14 -2.31
CA TYR A 60 -4.18 -4.14 -2.14
C TYR A 60 -4.69 -2.97 -1.31
N ILE A 61 -3.81 -2.45 -0.44
CA ILE A 61 -4.09 -1.27 0.36
C ILE A 61 -2.87 -0.36 0.41
N GLU A 62 -3.11 0.94 0.29
CA GLU A 62 -2.19 2.00 0.68
C GLU A 62 -2.64 2.54 2.03
N ILE A 63 -1.73 2.69 2.99
CA ILE A 63 -2.06 3.15 4.34
C ILE A 63 -1.54 4.57 4.54
N TYR A 64 -2.43 5.49 4.96
CA TYR A 64 -1.99 6.84 5.24
C TYR A 64 -1.20 6.93 6.55
N PRO A 65 -0.12 7.75 6.62
CA PRO A 65 0.62 8.01 7.84
C PRO A 65 -0.28 8.66 8.90
N GLY A 66 -0.23 8.17 10.13
CA GLY A 66 -1.11 8.62 11.20
C GLY A 66 -2.39 7.80 11.38
N HIS A 67 -2.63 6.79 10.55
CA HIS A 67 -3.79 5.90 10.73
C HIS A 67 -3.68 5.14 12.06
N LYS A 68 -4.63 5.33 12.97
CA LYS A 68 -4.67 4.58 14.23
C LYS A 68 -4.78 3.09 13.95
N LEU A 69 -3.96 2.28 14.62
CA LEU A 69 -3.90 0.85 14.36
C LEU A 69 -5.13 0.11 14.90
N GLY A 70 -5.58 0.47 16.11
CA GLY A 70 -6.69 -0.22 16.79
C GLY A 70 -6.32 -1.61 17.31
N GLY A 71 -7.35 -2.40 17.67
CA GLY A 71 -7.16 -3.74 18.21
C GLY A 71 -6.19 -3.76 19.40
N LYS A 72 -5.24 -4.69 19.38
CA LYS A 72 -4.23 -4.84 20.45
C LYS A 72 -3.22 -3.68 20.53
N TRP A 73 -3.13 -2.85 19.50
CA TRP A 73 -2.19 -1.73 19.43
C TRP A 73 -2.79 -0.40 19.90
N GLY A 74 -4.13 -0.35 20.10
CA GLY A 74 -4.84 0.84 20.59
C GLY A 74 -4.61 2.06 19.70
N ASP A 75 -4.15 3.16 20.32
CA ASP A 75 -3.95 4.44 19.65
C ASP A 75 -2.59 4.60 18.94
N LYS A 76 -1.75 3.56 18.92
CA LYS A 76 -0.54 3.60 18.07
C LYS A 76 -0.95 3.93 16.64
N VAL A 77 -0.12 4.70 15.95
CA VAL A 77 -0.39 5.10 14.56
C VAL A 77 0.57 4.44 13.58
N PHE A 78 0.13 4.29 12.35
CA PHE A 78 0.96 3.79 11.26
C PHE A 78 1.92 4.89 10.79
N ASP A 79 3.18 4.77 11.13
CA ASP A 79 4.23 5.70 10.70
C ASP A 79 5.64 5.05 10.81
N PHE A 80 6.67 5.80 10.45
CA PHE A 80 8.05 5.33 10.46
C PHE A 80 8.65 5.18 11.87
N ASN A 81 7.94 5.53 12.94
CA ASN A 81 8.38 5.33 14.33
C ASN A 81 7.89 3.99 14.90
N LEU A 82 7.09 3.22 14.14
CA LEU A 82 6.66 1.90 14.57
C LEU A 82 7.85 0.98 14.80
N ASP A 83 7.85 0.28 15.92
CA ASP A 83 8.84 -0.76 16.22
C ASP A 83 8.72 -1.96 15.25
N ALA A 84 9.83 -2.68 15.06
CA ALA A 84 9.92 -3.77 14.10
C ALA A 84 8.91 -4.90 14.36
N GLN A 85 8.58 -5.17 15.63
CA GLN A 85 7.60 -6.19 15.98
C GLN A 85 6.20 -5.77 15.54
N THR A 86 5.81 -4.53 15.80
CA THR A 86 4.51 -3.98 15.36
C THR A 86 4.43 -3.96 13.83
N GLN A 87 5.50 -3.56 13.12
CA GLN A 87 5.56 -3.60 11.65
C GLN A 87 5.32 -5.01 11.11
N LYS A 88 5.98 -6.01 11.68
CA LYS A 88 5.82 -7.42 11.32
C LYS A 88 4.37 -7.87 11.51
N GLU A 89 3.81 -7.61 12.68
CA GLU A 89 2.46 -8.04 13.04
C GLU A 89 1.37 -7.41 12.16
N ILE A 90 1.54 -6.14 11.76
CA ILE A 90 0.62 -5.48 10.81
C ILE A 90 0.69 -6.15 9.44
N LYS A 91 1.88 -6.48 8.94
CA LYS A 91 2.03 -7.21 7.68
C LYS A 91 1.37 -8.60 7.75
N GLU A 92 1.56 -9.31 8.85
CA GLU A 92 0.95 -10.63 9.07
C GLU A 92 -0.58 -10.52 9.13
N LEU A 93 -1.12 -9.52 9.80
CA LEU A 93 -2.57 -9.28 9.85
C LEU A 93 -3.13 -9.00 8.45
N ALA A 94 -2.53 -8.11 7.68
CA ALA A 94 -2.96 -7.83 6.31
C ALA A 94 -2.89 -9.10 5.43
N THR A 95 -1.79 -9.83 5.51
CA THR A 95 -1.59 -11.10 4.77
C THR A 95 -2.62 -12.14 5.14
N SER A 96 -2.98 -12.28 6.44
CA SER A 96 -4.01 -13.23 6.89
C SER A 96 -5.39 -12.94 6.32
N LYS A 97 -5.63 -11.70 5.88
CA LYS A 97 -6.85 -11.25 5.20
C LYS A 97 -6.74 -11.28 3.66
N GLY A 98 -5.64 -11.80 3.12
CA GLY A 98 -5.38 -11.81 1.67
C GLY A 98 -5.04 -10.42 1.09
N ILE A 99 -4.66 -9.46 1.94
CA ILE A 99 -4.35 -8.08 1.57
C ILE A 99 -2.84 -7.87 1.60
N LYS A 100 -2.30 -7.25 0.54
CA LYS A 100 -0.94 -6.74 0.48
C LYS A 100 -0.94 -5.23 0.73
N ILE A 101 -0.15 -4.77 1.69
CA ILE A 101 0.14 -3.34 1.87
C ILE A 101 1.14 -2.97 0.78
N VAL A 102 0.75 -2.11 -0.17
CA VAL A 102 1.58 -1.78 -1.34
C VAL A 102 2.22 -0.40 -1.26
N GLY A 103 1.68 0.49 -0.45
CA GLY A 103 2.17 1.85 -0.34
C GLY A 103 1.78 2.53 0.96
N THR A 104 2.34 3.71 1.16
CA THR A 104 1.95 4.64 2.21
C THR A 104 1.91 6.07 1.67
N GLY A 105 0.93 6.85 2.12
CA GLY A 105 0.77 8.27 1.73
C GLY A 105 -0.61 8.83 2.12
N VAL A 106 -0.81 10.15 2.05
CA VAL A 106 0.17 11.12 1.51
C VAL A 106 1.16 11.52 2.61
N TYR A 107 2.44 11.41 2.33
CA TYR A 107 3.49 11.79 3.24
C TYR A 107 4.07 13.17 2.88
N VAL A 108 4.15 14.04 3.87
CA VAL A 108 4.83 15.32 3.80
C VAL A 108 5.88 15.33 4.89
N ALA A 109 7.15 15.46 4.52
CA ALA A 109 8.25 15.48 5.47
C ALA A 109 8.29 16.82 6.24
N GLU A 110 8.34 16.77 7.58
CA GLU A 110 8.57 17.95 8.40
C GLU A 110 10.01 18.47 8.26
N LYS A 111 10.94 17.55 8.04
CA LYS A 111 12.38 17.81 7.85
C LYS A 111 12.92 16.89 6.77
N SER A 112 13.86 17.38 5.97
CA SER A 112 14.52 16.58 4.92
C SER A 112 15.15 15.29 5.46
N SER A 113 15.62 15.28 6.74
CA SER A 113 16.16 14.08 7.39
C SER A 113 15.14 12.97 7.62
N ASP A 114 13.85 13.25 7.60
CA ASP A 114 12.80 12.26 7.82
C ASP A 114 12.56 11.40 6.59
N TRP A 115 12.97 11.86 5.40
CA TRP A 115 12.91 11.05 4.19
C TRP A 115 13.65 9.72 4.33
N GLU A 116 14.87 9.74 4.90
CA GLU A 116 15.61 8.49 5.07
C GLU A 116 14.90 7.51 6.03
N LYS A 117 14.26 8.02 7.09
CA LYS A 117 13.46 7.20 8.01
C LYS A 117 12.25 6.59 7.31
N MET A 118 11.54 7.41 6.51
CA MET A 118 10.38 6.96 5.73
C MET A 118 10.78 5.88 4.72
N PHE A 119 11.87 6.03 3.98
CA PHE A 119 12.33 5.01 3.05
C PHE A 119 12.79 3.72 3.74
N LYS A 120 13.47 3.81 4.90
CA LYS A 120 13.81 2.63 5.72
C LYS A 120 12.55 1.90 6.19
N PHE A 121 11.56 2.64 6.67
CA PHE A 121 10.26 2.10 7.06
C PHE A 121 9.55 1.44 5.87
N ALA A 122 9.44 2.13 4.74
CA ALA A 122 8.82 1.60 3.54
C ALA A 122 9.51 0.29 3.09
N LYS A 123 10.83 0.22 3.17
CA LYS A 123 11.59 -1.00 2.87
C LYS A 123 11.30 -2.13 3.86
N ALA A 124 11.24 -1.83 5.16
CA ALA A 124 10.93 -2.81 6.21
C ALA A 124 9.49 -3.34 6.10
N MET A 125 8.58 -2.49 5.64
CA MET A 125 7.18 -2.85 5.38
C MET A 125 6.95 -3.53 4.01
N ASP A 126 7.97 -3.71 3.18
CA ASP A 126 7.90 -4.26 1.82
C ASP A 126 6.98 -3.45 0.89
N LEU A 127 6.94 -2.12 1.09
CA LEU A 127 6.14 -1.23 0.26
C LEU A 127 6.78 -1.06 -1.13
N GLU A 128 5.94 -0.88 -2.13
CA GLU A 128 6.36 -0.66 -3.52
C GLU A 128 6.53 0.82 -3.83
N PHE A 129 5.75 1.68 -3.15
CA PHE A 129 5.77 3.12 -3.39
C PHE A 129 5.43 3.92 -2.13
N ILE A 130 5.80 5.20 -2.17
CA ILE A 130 5.38 6.23 -1.21
C ILE A 130 4.64 7.29 -2.01
N THR A 131 3.39 7.57 -1.64
CA THR A 131 2.66 8.74 -2.13
C THR A 131 3.00 9.93 -1.24
N CYS A 132 3.44 11.03 -1.83
CA CYS A 132 3.98 12.14 -1.05
C CYS A 132 3.93 13.48 -1.79
N GLU A 133 4.24 14.55 -1.07
CA GLU A 133 4.49 15.89 -1.58
C GLU A 133 5.86 16.37 -1.10
N PRO A 134 6.95 16.07 -1.80
CA PRO A 134 8.28 16.54 -1.42
C PRO A 134 8.39 18.06 -1.53
N ALA A 135 9.06 18.70 -0.58
CA ALA A 135 9.48 20.09 -0.77
C ALA A 135 10.36 20.19 -2.02
N LEU A 136 10.27 21.31 -2.74
CA LEU A 136 11.02 21.48 -3.99
C LEU A 136 12.54 21.33 -3.81
N SER A 137 13.06 21.63 -2.62
CA SER A 137 14.46 21.44 -2.24
C SER A 137 14.87 19.99 -2.02
N ASP A 138 13.92 19.08 -1.79
CA ASP A 138 14.21 17.70 -1.37
C ASP A 138 14.33 16.71 -2.53
N TRP A 139 14.03 17.14 -3.76
CA TRP A 139 13.94 16.24 -4.90
C TRP A 139 15.20 15.41 -5.16
N ASP A 140 16.39 16.00 -5.03
CA ASP A 140 17.64 15.27 -5.24
C ASP A 140 17.85 14.18 -4.19
N LEU A 141 17.47 14.46 -2.94
CA LEU A 141 17.49 13.49 -1.85
C LEU A 141 16.47 12.39 -2.08
N VAL A 142 15.22 12.75 -2.40
CA VAL A 142 14.12 11.81 -2.62
C VAL A 142 14.43 10.87 -3.80
N GLU A 143 14.94 11.41 -4.91
CA GLU A 143 15.36 10.59 -6.05
C GLU A 143 16.51 9.64 -5.69
N LYS A 144 17.52 10.11 -4.96
CA LYS A 144 18.62 9.27 -4.47
C LYS A 144 18.10 8.11 -3.62
N LEU A 145 17.23 8.40 -2.65
CA LEU A 145 16.66 7.40 -1.76
C LEU A 145 15.73 6.42 -2.50
N SER A 146 14.92 6.91 -3.44
CA SER A 146 14.09 6.07 -4.30
C SER A 146 14.92 5.01 -5.04
N LYS A 147 16.03 5.40 -5.65
CA LYS A 147 16.95 4.47 -6.29
C LYS A 147 17.63 3.53 -5.29
N GLN A 148 18.11 4.05 -4.16
CA GLN A 148 18.81 3.27 -3.13
C GLN A 148 17.94 2.16 -2.54
N TYR A 149 16.67 2.46 -2.23
CA TYR A 149 15.75 1.53 -1.60
C TYR A 149 14.89 0.74 -2.60
N ASN A 150 14.94 1.10 -3.88
CA ASN A 150 14.09 0.58 -4.95
C ASN A 150 12.59 0.73 -4.61
N ILE A 151 12.20 1.94 -4.20
CA ILE A 151 10.83 2.31 -3.86
C ILE A 151 10.42 3.47 -4.76
N LYS A 152 9.27 3.36 -5.40
CA LYS A 152 8.73 4.40 -6.28
C LYS A 152 8.18 5.57 -5.48
N ILE A 153 8.19 6.73 -6.09
CA ILE A 153 7.56 7.95 -5.57
C ILE A 153 6.40 8.33 -6.46
N SER A 154 5.24 8.52 -5.85
CA SER A 154 4.03 9.01 -6.50
C SER A 154 3.66 10.35 -5.88
N VAL A 155 3.74 11.43 -6.65
CA VAL A 155 3.40 12.76 -6.11
C VAL A 155 1.90 12.97 -6.20
N HIS A 156 1.31 13.24 -5.04
CA HIS A 156 -0.10 13.60 -4.91
C HIS A 156 -0.31 15.09 -5.16
N ASN A 157 -1.48 15.44 -5.66
CA ASN A 157 -1.85 16.84 -5.88
C ASN A 157 -2.92 17.28 -4.88
N HIS A 158 -2.56 18.18 -3.99
CA HIS A 158 -3.55 18.89 -3.19
C HIS A 158 -3.84 20.28 -3.78
N PRO A 159 -4.99 20.88 -3.44
CA PRO A 159 -5.24 22.29 -3.73
C PRO A 159 -4.17 23.20 -3.12
N GLN A 160 -4.14 24.46 -3.55
CA GLN A 160 -3.30 25.46 -2.86
C GLN A 160 -3.52 25.42 -1.34
N PRO A 161 -2.44 25.52 -0.54
CA PRO A 161 -1.10 26.01 -0.89
C PRO A 161 -0.07 24.95 -1.34
N SER A 162 -0.47 23.72 -1.71
CA SER A 162 0.48 22.71 -2.21
C SER A 162 1.25 23.23 -3.43
N ASP A 163 2.55 22.93 -3.50
CA ASP A 163 3.37 23.20 -4.68
C ASP A 163 2.88 22.43 -5.92
N TYR A 164 2.17 21.31 -5.70
CA TYR A 164 1.72 20.39 -6.75
C TYR A 164 0.25 20.60 -7.16
N TRP A 165 -0.37 21.73 -6.79
CA TRP A 165 -1.74 22.04 -7.15
C TRP A 165 -1.97 22.17 -8.66
N LYS A 166 -0.91 22.36 -9.45
CA LYS A 166 -0.91 22.36 -10.91
C LYS A 166 -0.08 21.22 -11.46
N PRO A 167 -0.57 20.46 -12.45
CA PRO A 167 0.19 19.38 -13.09
C PRO A 167 1.55 19.83 -13.64
N GLU A 168 1.63 21.07 -14.15
CA GLU A 168 2.87 21.62 -14.71
C GLU A 168 3.99 21.73 -13.67
N ASN A 169 3.65 21.98 -12.41
CA ASN A 169 4.63 22.07 -11.32
C ASN A 169 5.25 20.69 -11.07
N LEU A 170 4.43 19.64 -11.06
CA LEU A 170 4.93 18.28 -10.95
C LEU A 170 5.80 17.90 -12.16
N LEU A 171 5.31 18.12 -13.37
CA LEU A 171 6.06 17.82 -14.59
C LEU A 171 7.43 18.52 -14.59
N LYS A 172 7.50 19.77 -14.15
CA LYS A 172 8.75 20.50 -13.99
C LYS A 172 9.67 19.86 -12.93
N ALA A 173 9.10 19.45 -11.80
CA ALA A 173 9.88 18.87 -10.69
C ALA A 173 10.51 17.53 -11.05
N ILE A 174 9.81 16.67 -11.83
CA ILE A 174 10.31 15.34 -12.22
C ILE A 174 11.00 15.30 -13.59
N SER A 175 11.01 16.41 -14.34
CA SER A 175 11.64 16.45 -15.67
C SER A 175 13.12 16.12 -15.62
N GLY A 176 13.55 15.16 -16.45
CA GLY A 176 14.93 14.69 -16.51
C GLY A 176 15.35 13.78 -15.34
N ARG A 177 14.45 13.46 -14.41
CA ARG A 177 14.72 12.58 -13.28
C ARG A 177 14.40 11.11 -13.60
N SER A 178 14.61 10.25 -12.62
CA SER A 178 14.37 8.80 -12.73
C SER A 178 12.93 8.46 -13.04
N GLN A 179 12.72 7.38 -13.80
CA GLN A 179 11.39 6.78 -14.04
C GLN A 179 10.73 6.16 -12.78
N SER A 180 11.44 6.14 -11.66
CA SER A 180 10.84 5.75 -10.37
C SER A 180 9.98 6.86 -9.73
N LEU A 181 9.96 8.05 -10.34
CA LEU A 181 9.19 9.21 -9.90
C LEU A 181 8.01 9.41 -10.84
N GLY A 182 6.82 9.50 -10.29
CA GLY A 182 5.58 9.63 -11.05
C GLY A 182 4.53 10.45 -10.31
N SER A 183 3.29 10.41 -10.80
CA SER A 183 2.15 11.09 -10.18
C SER A 183 1.16 10.11 -9.58
N CYS A 184 0.53 10.53 -8.50
CA CYS A 184 -0.72 10.02 -7.98
C CYS A 184 -1.76 11.14 -8.17
N SER A 185 -2.42 11.14 -9.31
CA SER A 185 -3.41 12.18 -9.63
C SER A 185 -4.73 11.86 -8.97
N ASP A 186 -5.30 12.86 -8.28
CA ASP A 186 -6.59 12.83 -7.62
C ASP A 186 -7.58 13.79 -8.28
#